data_7dc27072e59e783eaad02bf13ac18ce1
#
_entry.id   7dc27072e59e783eaad02bf13ac18ce1
#
_cell.length_a   1.000
_cell.length_b   1.000
_cell.length_c   1.000
_cell.angle_alpha   90.00
_cell.angle_beta   90.00
_cell.angle_gamma   90.00
#
_symmetry.space_group_name_H-M   'P 1'
#
loop_
_entity.id
_entity.type
_entity.pdbx_description
1 polymer ?
#
loop_
_entity_poly.entity_id
_entity_poly.type
_entity_poly.pdbx_seq_one_letter_code
_entity_poly.pdbx_strand_id
1 'polypeptide(L)'
;MKRAQKYADFRDYEHYVGRWWMLTGSLLLLAVPTAICVVYDAWPPITDLLRGLLGVAPIYWTVGTIEVLTYVPMLGTGGSYLGFLTGNLTSLKVPCALNAMQACGVEAGTEEGELISTIAIGVSSLVTTAVIAIGVLLLSSIRGFIESPALQPAFDNILPA
;
A
#
# COMPACT_ATOMS: atom_id res chain seq x y z
N MET A 1 26.54 18.23 16.29
CA MET A 1 25.88 19.27 15.47
C MET A 1 25.82 18.90 13.98
N LYS A 2 26.91 18.59 13.28
CA LYS A 2 26.89 18.28 11.82
C LYS A 2 26.03 17.04 11.46
N ARG A 3 26.00 15.98 12.31
CA ARG A 3 25.22 14.76 12.06
C ARG A 3 23.70 15.04 12.18
N ALA A 4 23.28 15.74 13.23
CA ALA A 4 21.87 16.12 13.44
C ALA A 4 21.35 17.03 12.31
N GLN A 5 22.17 17.98 11.83
CA GLN A 5 21.81 18.84 10.72
C GLN A 5 21.66 18.04 9.41
N LYS A 6 22.57 17.11 9.13
CA LYS A 6 22.50 16.24 7.95
C LYS A 6 21.26 15.33 7.98
N TYR A 7 20.86 14.87 9.16
CA TYR A 7 19.65 14.07 9.33
C TYR A 7 18.37 14.90 9.11
N ALA A 8 18.33 16.15 9.61
CA ALA A 8 17.22 17.05 9.36
C ALA A 8 17.07 17.36 7.84
N ASP A 9 18.16 17.67 7.16
CA ASP A 9 18.18 17.91 5.71
C ASP A 9 17.68 16.66 4.92
N PHE A 10 18.07 15.46 5.37
CA PHE A 10 17.64 14.20 4.76
C PHE A 10 16.13 13.97 4.94
N ARG A 11 15.61 14.24 6.13
CA ARG A 11 14.18 14.10 6.44
C ARG A 11 13.31 15.07 5.66
N ASP A 12 13.76 16.31 5.47
CA ASP A 12 13.09 17.29 4.64
C ASP A 12 13.05 16.85 3.17
N TYR A 13 14.11 16.24 2.68
CA TYR A 13 14.17 15.65 1.35
C TYR A 13 13.19 14.45 1.21
N GLU A 14 13.13 13.55 2.21
CA GLU A 14 12.15 12.46 2.23
C GLU A 14 10.72 12.97 2.19
N HIS A 15 10.40 14.02 2.94
CA HIS A 15 9.07 14.65 2.88
C HIS A 15 8.75 15.24 1.51
N TYR A 16 9.73 15.88 0.87
CA TYR A 16 9.53 16.44 -0.46
C TYR A 16 9.27 15.35 -1.49
N VAL A 17 10.10 14.34 -1.55
CA VAL A 17 9.94 13.19 -2.47
C VAL A 17 8.67 12.40 -2.15
N GLY A 18 8.42 12.14 -0.87
CA GLY A 18 7.25 11.39 -0.42
C GLY A 18 5.93 12.04 -0.81
N ARG A 19 5.81 13.37 -0.71
CA ARG A 19 4.61 14.11 -1.15
C ARG A 19 4.35 13.96 -2.64
N TRP A 20 5.38 14.10 -3.47
CA TRP A 20 5.26 13.91 -4.91
C TRP A 20 4.90 12.47 -5.27
N TRP A 21 5.50 11.52 -4.55
CA TRP A 21 5.22 10.09 -4.73
C TRP A 21 3.78 9.75 -4.39
N MET A 22 3.27 10.23 -3.24
CA MET A 22 1.88 10.06 -2.82
C MET A 22 0.89 10.72 -3.80
N LEU A 23 1.18 11.94 -4.25
CA LEU A 23 0.34 12.63 -5.23
C LEU A 23 0.27 11.83 -6.54
N THR A 24 1.41 11.43 -7.08
CA THR A 24 1.49 10.66 -8.33
C THR A 24 0.77 9.32 -8.20
N GLY A 25 1.01 8.59 -7.12
CA GLY A 25 0.34 7.32 -6.87
C GLY A 25 -1.17 7.45 -6.71
N SER A 26 -1.64 8.47 -5.99
CA SER A 26 -3.08 8.75 -5.84
C SER A 26 -3.72 9.11 -7.18
N LEU A 27 -3.06 9.92 -8.00
CA LEU A 27 -3.54 10.26 -9.35
C LEU A 27 -3.61 9.02 -10.25
N LEU A 28 -2.63 8.13 -10.20
CA LEU A 28 -2.64 6.88 -10.97
C LEU A 28 -3.77 5.95 -10.52
N LEU A 29 -4.02 5.83 -9.21
CA LEU A 29 -5.13 5.05 -8.69
C LEU A 29 -6.49 5.60 -9.14
N LEU A 30 -6.67 6.92 -9.16
CA LEU A 30 -7.89 7.56 -9.66
C LEU A 30 -8.01 7.51 -11.19
N ALA A 31 -6.90 7.45 -11.91
CA ALA A 31 -6.89 7.38 -13.37
C ALA A 31 -7.53 6.08 -13.89
N VAL A 32 -7.37 4.95 -13.17
CA VAL A 32 -7.93 3.65 -13.60
C VAL A 32 -9.46 3.69 -13.70
N PRO A 33 -10.23 3.98 -12.62
CA PRO A 33 -11.68 4.06 -12.73
C PRO A 33 -12.15 5.16 -13.68
N THR A 34 -11.44 6.29 -13.72
CA THR A 34 -11.77 7.37 -14.66
C THR A 34 -11.60 6.92 -16.11
N ALA A 35 -10.52 6.21 -16.43
CA ALA A 35 -10.30 5.66 -17.76
C ALA A 35 -11.42 4.66 -18.17
N ILE A 36 -11.86 3.83 -17.23
CA ILE A 36 -12.99 2.91 -17.47
C ILE A 36 -14.26 3.70 -17.77
N CYS A 37 -14.58 4.72 -16.98
CA CYS A 37 -15.75 5.57 -17.22
C CYS A 37 -15.71 6.26 -18.58
N VAL A 38 -14.53 6.71 -19.01
CA VAL A 38 -14.36 7.37 -20.32
C VAL A 38 -14.47 6.37 -21.48
N VAL A 39 -13.82 5.20 -21.38
CA VAL A 39 -13.78 4.21 -22.46
C VAL A 39 -15.13 3.54 -22.70
N TYR A 40 -15.86 3.28 -21.62
CA TYR A 40 -17.16 2.58 -21.70
C TYR A 40 -18.36 3.53 -21.62
N ASP A 41 -18.13 4.86 -21.54
CA ASP A 41 -19.19 5.88 -21.33
C ASP A 41 -20.12 5.53 -20.15
N ALA A 42 -19.55 4.97 -19.10
CA ALA A 42 -20.25 4.43 -17.94
C ALA A 42 -20.03 5.31 -16.69
N TRP A 43 -20.53 6.57 -16.77
CA TRP A 43 -20.43 7.49 -15.65
C TRP A 43 -21.51 7.19 -14.60
N PRO A 44 -21.12 6.91 -13.35
CA PRO A 44 -22.08 6.68 -12.29
C PRO A 44 -22.85 7.98 -11.97
N PRO A 45 -24.15 7.92 -11.64
CA PRO A 45 -24.90 9.06 -11.15
C PRO A 45 -24.23 9.61 -9.87
N ILE A 46 -24.11 10.93 -9.77
CA ILE A 46 -23.46 11.59 -8.60
C ILE A 46 -24.13 11.19 -7.29
N THR A 47 -25.44 10.99 -7.28
CA THR A 47 -26.19 10.53 -6.10
C THR A 47 -25.73 9.17 -5.59
N ASP A 48 -25.47 8.22 -6.48
CA ASP A 48 -25.05 6.87 -6.11
C ASP A 48 -23.59 6.86 -5.70
N LEU A 49 -22.75 7.67 -6.36
CA LEU A 49 -21.36 7.89 -5.94
C LEU A 49 -21.28 8.46 -4.53
N LEU A 50 -22.08 9.50 -4.22
CA LEU A 50 -22.10 10.11 -2.90
C LEU A 50 -22.64 9.16 -1.82
N ARG A 51 -23.69 8.39 -2.14
CA ARG A 51 -24.21 7.37 -1.20
C ARG A 51 -23.17 6.30 -0.89
N GLY A 52 -22.49 5.77 -1.90
CA GLY A 52 -21.40 4.82 -1.73
C GLY A 52 -20.27 5.40 -0.89
N LEU A 53 -19.85 6.64 -1.19
CA LEU A 53 -18.79 7.32 -0.45
C LEU A 53 -19.16 7.54 1.01
N LEU A 54 -20.36 8.02 1.31
CA LEU A 54 -20.85 8.22 2.68
C LEU A 54 -20.95 6.92 3.48
N GLY A 55 -21.23 5.81 2.83
CA GLY A 55 -21.25 4.49 3.49
C GLY A 55 -19.85 3.97 3.85
N VAL A 56 -18.86 4.27 3.02
CA VAL A 56 -17.51 3.71 3.14
C VAL A 56 -16.55 4.65 3.85
N ALA A 57 -16.61 5.96 3.57
CA ALA A 57 -15.64 6.94 4.06
C ALA A 57 -15.50 6.98 5.60
N PRO A 58 -16.56 6.93 6.42
CA PRO A 58 -16.40 6.97 7.88
C PRO A 58 -15.57 5.81 8.42
N ILE A 59 -15.76 4.62 7.87
CA ILE A 59 -15.04 3.40 8.28
C ILE A 59 -13.56 3.56 7.93
N TYR A 60 -13.26 3.86 6.66
CA TYR A 60 -11.87 3.98 6.19
C TYR A 60 -11.13 5.17 6.80
N TRP A 61 -11.80 6.29 7.08
CA TRP A 61 -11.19 7.41 7.78
C TRP A 61 -10.83 7.08 9.22
N THR A 62 -11.70 6.36 9.92
CA THR A 62 -11.42 5.91 11.29
C THR A 62 -10.21 4.97 11.30
N VAL A 63 -10.22 3.94 10.46
CA VAL A 63 -9.12 2.98 10.35
C VAL A 63 -7.82 3.69 9.94
N GLY A 64 -7.85 4.51 8.88
CA GLY A 64 -6.69 5.23 8.40
C GLY A 64 -6.11 6.20 9.44
N THR A 65 -6.96 6.88 10.22
CA THR A 65 -6.49 7.75 11.30
C THR A 65 -5.76 6.95 12.38
N ILE A 66 -6.30 5.81 12.79
CA ILE A 66 -5.66 4.91 13.76
C ILE A 66 -4.34 4.39 13.21
N GLU A 67 -4.29 3.95 11.96
CA GLU A 67 -3.06 3.47 11.31
C GLU A 67 -1.98 4.56 11.26
N VAL A 68 -2.32 5.79 10.87
CA VAL A 68 -1.37 6.91 10.84
C VAL A 68 -0.80 7.18 12.22
N LEU A 69 -1.66 7.31 13.24
CA LEU A 69 -1.22 7.59 14.60
C LEU A 69 -0.35 6.47 15.20
N THR A 70 -0.62 5.23 14.81
CA THR A 70 0.10 4.05 15.34
C THR A 70 1.40 3.81 14.59
N TYR A 71 1.39 3.86 13.26
CA TYR A 71 2.52 3.38 12.47
C TYR A 71 3.52 4.45 12.08
N VAL A 72 3.10 5.71 11.89
CA VAL A 72 4.03 6.78 11.50
C VAL A 72 5.17 6.98 12.51
N PRO A 73 4.92 7.05 13.83
CA PRO A 73 5.99 7.17 14.81
C PRO A 73 6.96 5.99 14.83
N MET A 74 6.50 4.81 14.41
CA MET A 74 7.26 3.58 14.45
C MET A 74 8.07 3.34 13.16
N LEU A 75 7.49 3.67 12.01
CA LEU A 75 8.10 3.42 10.71
C LEU A 75 8.98 4.57 10.21
N GLY A 76 8.80 5.76 10.77
CA GLY A 76 9.43 6.98 10.31
C GLY A 76 8.86 7.53 9.01
N THR A 77 9.49 8.57 8.49
CA THR A 77 8.99 9.34 7.33
C THR A 77 8.98 8.50 6.05
N GLY A 78 10.11 7.94 5.65
CA GLY A 78 10.27 7.20 4.40
C GLY A 78 9.45 5.90 4.41
N GLY A 79 9.50 5.15 5.51
CA GLY A 79 8.72 3.93 5.70
C GLY A 79 7.22 4.16 5.61
N SER A 80 6.74 5.26 6.17
CA SER A 80 5.33 5.64 6.12
C SER A 80 4.87 5.97 4.71
N TYR A 81 5.57 6.82 3.97
CA TYR A 81 5.20 7.15 2.58
C TYR A 81 5.16 5.92 1.68
N LEU A 82 6.16 5.04 1.78
CA LEU A 82 6.19 3.80 1.01
C LEU A 82 5.09 2.82 1.46
N GLY A 83 4.91 2.66 2.76
CA GLY A 83 3.95 1.73 3.33
C GLY A 83 2.51 2.07 2.97
N PHE A 84 2.09 3.32 3.17
CA PHE A 84 0.73 3.76 2.88
C PHE A 84 0.41 3.72 1.38
N LEU A 85 1.36 4.05 0.50
CA LEU A 85 1.14 4.01 -0.94
C LEU A 85 1.07 2.58 -1.48
N THR A 86 1.95 1.70 -1.02
CA THR A 86 2.04 0.33 -1.53
C THR A 86 1.03 -0.62 -0.90
N GLY A 87 0.37 -0.19 0.18
CA GLY A 87 -0.68 -0.94 0.85
C GLY A 87 -0.20 -2.17 1.63
N ASN A 88 -1.14 -2.92 2.18
CA ASN A 88 -0.90 -4.09 3.03
C ASN A 88 0.03 -3.79 4.23
N LEU A 89 -0.23 -2.63 4.85
CA LEU A 89 0.64 -2.08 5.89
C LEU A 89 0.68 -2.99 7.12
N THR A 90 -0.49 -3.26 7.70
CA THR A 90 -0.64 -4.00 8.94
C THR A 90 -0.20 -5.46 8.85
N SER A 91 -0.57 -6.16 7.77
CA SER A 91 -0.31 -7.60 7.67
C SER A 91 1.08 -7.95 7.15
N LEU A 92 1.72 -7.06 6.38
CA LEU A 92 2.99 -7.37 5.71
C LEU A 92 4.09 -6.37 6.01
N LYS A 93 3.84 -5.07 5.82
CA LYS A 93 4.90 -4.06 5.86
C LYS A 93 5.41 -3.80 7.27
N VAL A 94 4.50 -3.65 8.24
CA VAL A 94 4.86 -3.41 9.64
C VAL A 94 5.63 -4.60 10.23
N PRO A 95 5.16 -5.86 10.11
CA PRO A 95 5.93 -7.00 10.57
C PRO A 95 7.30 -7.12 9.90
N CYS A 96 7.39 -6.83 8.59
CA CYS A 96 8.65 -6.85 7.87
C CYS A 96 9.65 -5.81 8.42
N ALA A 97 9.19 -4.57 8.66
CA ALA A 97 10.01 -3.51 9.22
C ALA A 97 10.47 -3.83 10.65
N LEU A 98 9.57 -4.32 11.51
CA LEU A 98 9.89 -4.69 12.87
C LEU A 98 10.92 -5.83 12.94
N ASN A 99 10.74 -6.87 12.13
CA ASN A 99 11.68 -7.98 12.06
C ASN A 99 13.07 -7.52 11.56
N ALA A 100 13.11 -6.61 10.58
CA ALA A 100 14.37 -6.05 10.09
C ALA A 100 15.07 -5.21 11.16
N MET A 101 14.33 -4.34 11.87
CA MET A 101 14.88 -3.55 12.98
C MET A 101 15.42 -4.47 14.10
N GLN A 102 14.66 -5.50 14.46
CA GLN A 102 15.10 -6.47 15.46
C GLN A 102 16.37 -7.23 15.04
N ALA A 103 16.44 -7.66 13.77
CA ALA A 103 17.61 -8.34 13.24
C ALA A 103 18.87 -7.45 13.21
N CYS A 104 18.69 -6.14 13.03
CA CYS A 104 19.77 -5.15 13.07
C CYS A 104 20.08 -4.63 14.48
N GLY A 105 19.29 -5.00 15.50
CA GLY A 105 19.46 -4.52 16.88
C GLY A 105 19.19 -3.02 17.04
N VAL A 106 18.27 -2.45 16.24
CA VAL A 106 17.88 -1.05 16.31
C VAL A 106 16.44 -0.90 16.81
N GLU A 107 16.15 0.23 17.45
CA GLU A 107 14.84 0.49 18.04
C GLU A 107 13.98 1.34 17.09
N ALA A 108 12.67 1.09 17.12
CA ALA A 108 11.69 1.91 16.39
C ALA A 108 11.70 3.36 16.91
N GLY A 109 11.54 4.33 16.02
CA GLY A 109 11.56 5.75 16.34
C GLY A 109 12.96 6.35 16.51
N THR A 110 14.03 5.58 16.27
CA THR A 110 15.40 6.07 16.17
C THR A 110 15.78 6.38 14.73
N GLU A 111 16.83 7.18 14.50
CA GLU A 111 17.34 7.51 13.16
C GLU A 111 17.72 6.24 12.37
N GLU A 112 18.40 5.32 13.03
CA GLU A 112 18.75 4.02 12.46
C GLU A 112 17.52 3.14 12.20
N GLY A 113 16.54 3.15 13.10
CA GLY A 113 15.26 2.44 12.94
C GLY A 113 14.46 2.94 11.76
N GLU A 114 14.36 4.27 11.55
CA GLU A 114 13.70 4.87 10.38
C GLU A 114 14.35 4.40 9.07
N LEU A 115 15.68 4.39 9.01
CA LEU A 115 16.41 3.97 7.82
C LEU A 115 16.17 2.49 7.51
N ILE A 116 16.29 1.61 8.51
CA ILE A 116 16.08 0.17 8.35
C ILE A 116 14.62 -0.12 7.97
N SER A 117 13.66 0.54 8.59
CA SER A 117 12.24 0.42 8.26
C SER A 117 11.95 0.81 6.81
N THR A 118 12.48 1.94 6.36
CA THR A 118 12.32 2.43 4.97
C THR A 118 12.87 1.42 3.96
N ILE A 119 14.07 0.88 4.21
CA ILE A 119 14.68 -0.14 3.34
C ILE A 119 13.83 -1.42 3.35
N ALA A 120 13.44 -1.91 4.51
CA ALA A 120 12.65 -3.14 4.66
C ALA A 120 11.30 -3.04 3.93
N ILE A 121 10.59 -1.93 4.08
CA ILE A 121 9.31 -1.68 3.40
C ILE A 121 9.52 -1.56 1.88
N GLY A 122 10.58 -0.88 1.44
CA GLY A 122 10.92 -0.78 0.02
C GLY A 122 11.17 -2.14 -0.61
N VAL A 123 12.02 -2.96 0.00
CA VAL A 123 12.31 -4.32 -0.47
C VAL A 123 11.04 -5.19 -0.44
N SER A 124 10.28 -5.16 0.66
CA SER A 124 9.01 -5.89 0.77
C SER A 124 8.02 -5.49 -0.34
N SER A 125 7.97 -4.21 -0.71
CA SER A 125 7.10 -3.71 -1.79
C SER A 125 7.52 -4.27 -3.15
N LEU A 126 8.82 -4.28 -3.45
CA LEU A 126 9.36 -4.84 -4.69
C LEU A 126 9.09 -6.34 -4.80
N VAL A 127 9.35 -7.09 -3.72
CA VAL A 127 9.09 -8.53 -3.68
C VAL A 127 7.59 -8.83 -3.86
N THR A 128 6.73 -8.12 -3.16
CA THR A 128 5.27 -8.30 -3.30
C THR A 128 4.82 -8.02 -4.73
N THR A 129 5.30 -6.95 -5.34
CA THR A 129 4.97 -6.60 -6.72
C THR A 129 5.47 -7.67 -7.70
N ALA A 130 6.68 -8.19 -7.50
CA ALA A 130 7.22 -9.27 -8.33
C ALA A 130 6.39 -10.56 -8.19
N VAL A 131 6.00 -10.94 -6.97
CA VAL A 131 5.14 -12.12 -6.74
C VAL A 131 3.78 -11.97 -7.42
N ILE A 132 3.15 -10.78 -7.29
CA ILE A 132 1.88 -10.51 -7.96
C ILE A 132 2.04 -10.57 -9.49
N ALA A 133 3.09 -9.95 -10.03
CA ALA A 133 3.35 -9.96 -11.47
C ALA A 133 3.55 -11.40 -12.00
N ILE A 134 4.32 -12.21 -11.30
CA ILE A 134 4.50 -13.64 -11.63
C ILE A 134 3.14 -14.38 -11.54
N GLY A 135 2.37 -14.12 -10.48
CA GLY A 135 1.05 -14.72 -10.32
C GLY A 135 0.10 -14.39 -11.47
N VAL A 136 0.08 -13.15 -11.93
CA VAL A 136 -0.74 -12.72 -13.09
C VAL A 136 -0.27 -13.39 -14.38
N LEU A 137 1.04 -13.48 -14.61
CA LEU A 137 1.59 -14.18 -15.78
C LEU A 137 1.24 -15.68 -15.79
N LEU A 138 1.31 -16.32 -14.62
CA LEU A 138 0.94 -17.72 -14.47
C LEU A 138 -0.58 -17.94 -14.61
N LEU A 139 -1.40 -16.98 -14.22
CA LEU A 139 -2.85 -17.08 -14.27
C LEU A 139 -3.35 -17.38 -15.70
N SER A 140 -2.73 -16.78 -16.72
CA SER A 140 -3.06 -17.03 -18.13
C SER A 140 -2.84 -18.49 -18.53
N SER A 141 -1.84 -19.14 -17.97
CA SER A 141 -1.51 -20.56 -18.23
C SER A 141 -2.39 -21.52 -17.42
N ILE A 142 -2.87 -21.10 -16.26
CA ILE A 142 -3.67 -21.93 -15.35
C ILE A 142 -5.19 -21.73 -15.61
N ARG A 143 -5.56 -20.74 -16.41
CA ARG A 143 -6.95 -20.37 -16.67
C ARG A 143 -7.80 -21.57 -17.12
N GLY A 144 -7.33 -22.37 -18.05
CA GLY A 144 -8.03 -23.56 -18.53
C GLY A 144 -8.28 -24.64 -17.45
N PHE A 145 -7.42 -24.67 -16.42
CA PHE A 145 -7.61 -25.55 -15.26
C PHE A 145 -8.62 -24.96 -14.27
N ILE A 146 -8.57 -23.66 -14.03
CA ILE A 146 -9.50 -22.95 -13.13
C ILE A 146 -10.92 -22.97 -13.68
N GLU A 147 -11.11 -22.82 -14.99
CA GLU A 147 -12.39 -22.85 -15.68
C GLU A 147 -12.92 -24.30 -15.89
N SER A 148 -12.23 -25.32 -15.37
CA SER A 148 -12.70 -26.70 -15.48
C SER A 148 -14.01 -26.93 -14.71
N PRO A 149 -14.97 -27.72 -15.25
CA PRO A 149 -16.26 -27.97 -14.60
C PRO A 149 -16.15 -28.56 -13.20
N ALA A 150 -15.04 -29.21 -12.88
CA ALA A 150 -14.77 -29.80 -11.57
C ALA A 150 -14.46 -28.76 -10.48
N LEU A 151 -13.89 -27.61 -10.86
CA LEU A 151 -13.47 -26.57 -9.93
C LEU A 151 -14.44 -25.38 -9.88
N GLN A 152 -15.27 -25.22 -10.90
CA GLN A 152 -16.23 -24.11 -11.00
C GLN A 152 -17.13 -23.98 -9.76
N PRO A 153 -17.72 -25.07 -9.16
CA PRO A 153 -18.51 -24.95 -7.96
C PRO A 153 -17.74 -24.42 -6.73
N ALA A 154 -16.43 -24.66 -6.67
CA ALA A 154 -15.59 -24.15 -5.59
C ALA A 154 -15.38 -22.64 -5.73
N PHE A 155 -15.15 -22.15 -6.95
CA PHE A 155 -14.96 -20.73 -7.22
C PHE A 155 -16.25 -19.91 -7.09
N ASP A 156 -17.39 -20.46 -7.49
CA ASP A 156 -18.70 -19.82 -7.35
C ASP A 156 -19.11 -19.59 -5.88
N ASN A 157 -18.55 -20.36 -4.95
CA ASN A 157 -18.81 -20.24 -3.52
C ASN A 157 -17.76 -19.41 -2.74
N ILE A 158 -16.70 -18.93 -3.37
CA ILE A 158 -15.69 -18.08 -2.72
C ILE A 158 -16.19 -16.65 -2.51
N LEU A 159 -16.98 -16.12 -3.45
CA LEU A 159 -17.44 -14.71 -3.42
C LEU A 159 -18.58 -14.44 -2.42
N PRO A 160 -19.47 -15.39 -2.06
CA PRO A 160 -20.53 -15.15 -1.07
C PRO A 160 -20.09 -15.27 0.38
N ALA A 161 -18.85 -15.65 0.68
CA ALA A 161 -18.30 -15.78 2.04
C ALA A 161 -17.53 -14.52 2.45
#